data_834c737b76af80da80bf0a8b2f411a11
#
_entry.id   834c737b76af80da80bf0a8b2f411a11
#
_cell.length_a   1.000
_cell.length_b   1.000
_cell.length_c   1.000
_cell.angle_alpha   90.00
_cell.angle_beta   90.00
_cell.angle_gamma   90.00
#
_symmetry.space_group_name_H-M   'P 1'
#
loop_
_entity.id
_entity.type
_entity.pdbx_description
1 polymer ?
#
loop_
_entity_poly.entity_id
_entity_poly.type
_entity_poly.pdbx_seq_one_letter_code
_entity_poly.pdbx_strand_id
1 'polypeptide(L)'
;MTLRLMSRSFMLIAVGKIGLLCTPAPIFAQERECSVPERFYISEPQLTKTPKAIVRGQEVVIVVLGGASTLGSAASKPDLAWPARFAAALAENFPSARVKVVNLAVARQTAKGAAERLEREVIPLKPNLVVWETGTMEAVRGTDIDEFRETLRAGIEDLRTAGIETVLMNMQFSRDSEAVIHFEPYLAAMSQLADVSDVPLFRRHGMMRHWAESGFLDLRVTDTDLRRRVAAKLYGCIGRAMADFVMRGMPALNAPAVKEGSAR
;
A
#
# COMPACT_ATOMS: atom_id res chain seq x y z
N MET A 1 93.25 8.44 3.28
CA MET A 1 92.38 8.10 2.14
C MET A 1 91.06 7.45 2.71
N THR A 2 90.09 8.29 3.04
CA THR A 2 88.92 7.95 3.81
C THR A 2 87.66 7.92 2.95
N LEU A 3 87.06 6.77 2.81
CA LEU A 3 85.87 6.52 2.02
C LEU A 3 84.63 6.81 2.88
N ARG A 4 83.80 7.77 2.47
CA ARG A 4 82.50 8.06 3.13
C ARG A 4 81.43 7.19 2.50
N LEU A 5 80.78 6.36 3.33
CA LEU A 5 79.55 5.66 2.98
C LEU A 5 78.34 6.64 3.10
N MET A 6 77.61 6.79 1.98
CA MET A 6 76.34 7.49 1.99
C MET A 6 75.20 6.50 2.26
N SER A 7 74.52 6.70 3.38
CA SER A 7 73.29 5.99 3.74
C SER A 7 72.13 6.54 2.89
N ARG A 8 71.42 5.66 2.13
CA ARG A 8 70.17 5.98 1.47
C ARG A 8 69.01 5.53 2.37
N SER A 9 68.28 6.51 2.92
CA SER A 9 67.01 6.27 3.63
C SER A 9 65.92 5.96 2.57
N PHE A 10 65.33 4.76 2.64
CA PHE A 10 64.13 4.41 1.90
C PHE A 10 62.91 4.88 2.71
N MET A 11 62.18 5.83 2.16
CA MET A 11 60.90 6.30 2.68
C MET A 11 59.80 5.38 2.17
N LEU A 12 59.24 4.52 3.06
CA LEU A 12 58.06 3.70 2.77
C LEU A 12 56.82 4.58 2.78
N ILE A 13 56.23 4.80 1.63
CA ILE A 13 54.88 5.42 1.52
C ILE A 13 53.85 4.31 1.75
N ALA A 14 53.19 4.39 2.92
CA ALA A 14 52.04 3.53 3.23
C ALA A 14 50.83 4.07 2.49
N VAL A 15 50.41 3.34 1.46
CA VAL A 15 49.13 3.60 0.74
C VAL A 15 47.99 3.03 1.60
N GLY A 16 47.33 3.91 2.37
CA GLY A 16 46.12 3.57 3.12
C GLY A 16 44.99 3.31 2.16
N LYS A 17 44.48 2.08 2.12
CA LYS A 17 43.21 1.75 1.47
C LYS A 17 42.06 2.41 2.25
N ILE A 18 41.52 3.52 1.75
CA ILE A 18 40.28 4.10 2.25
C ILE A 18 39.15 3.16 1.77
N GLY A 19 38.73 2.24 2.64
CA GLY A 19 37.54 1.44 2.44
C GLY A 19 36.31 2.36 2.49
N LEU A 20 35.65 2.53 1.37
CA LEU A 20 34.35 3.21 1.30
C LEU A 20 33.33 2.34 2.05
N LEU A 21 33.09 2.67 3.32
CA LEU A 21 32.00 2.08 4.09
C LEU A 21 30.69 2.58 3.49
N CYS A 22 30.08 1.75 2.65
CA CYS A 22 28.71 1.94 2.18
C CYS A 22 27.79 1.68 3.37
N THR A 23 27.48 2.73 4.15
CA THR A 23 26.47 2.65 5.22
C THR A 23 25.11 2.51 4.55
N PRO A 24 24.30 1.48 4.89
CA PRO A 24 22.93 1.42 4.41
C PRO A 24 22.19 2.68 4.90
N ALA A 25 21.48 3.33 3.98
CA ALA A 25 20.65 4.48 4.32
C ALA A 25 19.67 4.08 5.43
N PRO A 26 19.49 4.92 6.47
CA PRO A 26 18.64 4.55 7.59
C PRO A 26 17.19 4.37 7.12
N ILE A 27 16.56 3.29 7.57
CA ILE A 27 15.16 2.91 7.29
C ILE A 27 14.19 4.08 7.53
N PHE A 28 14.50 4.97 8.49
CA PHE A 28 13.74 6.19 8.80
C PHE A 28 13.63 7.22 7.66
N ALA A 29 14.55 7.21 6.68
CA ALA A 29 14.46 8.11 5.53
C ALA A 29 13.34 7.69 4.56
N GLN A 30 13.06 6.40 4.47
CA GLN A 30 12.07 5.82 3.57
C GLN A 30 10.63 5.98 4.10
N GLU A 31 10.45 6.01 5.43
CA GLU A 31 9.15 6.28 6.08
C GLU A 31 8.67 7.72 5.82
N ARG A 32 9.58 8.71 5.84
CA ARG A 32 9.24 10.11 5.53
C ARG A 32 8.82 10.32 4.07
N GLU A 33 9.31 9.50 3.16
CA GLU A 33 9.05 9.67 1.73
C GLU A 33 7.60 9.39 1.34
N CYS A 34 6.90 8.42 1.99
CA CYS A 34 5.52 8.05 1.67
C CYS A 34 4.48 8.69 2.59
N SER A 35 4.87 9.64 3.44
CA SER A 35 3.93 10.21 4.41
C SER A 35 2.76 10.92 3.72
N VAL A 36 1.59 10.78 4.29
CA VAL A 36 0.38 11.52 3.92
C VAL A 36 -0.28 12.10 5.16
N PRO A 37 -1.04 13.20 5.03
CA PRO A 37 -1.80 13.75 6.14
C PRO A 37 -2.74 12.72 6.77
N GLU A 38 -2.88 12.80 8.09
CA GLU A 38 -3.69 11.88 8.90
C GLU A 38 -5.12 11.71 8.38
N ARG A 39 -5.73 12.77 7.84
CA ARG A 39 -7.08 12.73 7.26
C ARG A 39 -7.32 11.65 6.21
N PHE A 40 -6.27 11.16 5.55
CA PHE A 40 -6.39 10.09 4.57
C PHE A 40 -6.52 8.69 5.21
N TYR A 41 -6.13 8.58 6.47
CA TYR A 41 -6.25 7.35 7.25
C TYR A 41 -7.51 7.31 8.11
N ILE A 42 -8.18 8.46 8.31
CA ILE A 42 -9.41 8.51 9.10
C ILE A 42 -10.51 7.80 8.32
N SER A 43 -11.02 6.73 8.88
CA SER A 43 -12.17 5.97 8.41
C SER A 43 -12.85 5.34 9.63
N GLU A 44 -14.16 5.49 9.72
CA GLU A 44 -15.01 4.81 10.69
C GLU A 44 -16.01 3.94 9.93
N PRO A 45 -16.18 2.67 10.33
CA PRO A 45 -15.47 2.02 11.43
C PRO A 45 -14.03 1.63 11.07
N GLN A 46 -13.27 1.22 12.07
CA GLN A 46 -11.97 0.61 11.87
C GLN A 46 -12.09 -0.92 11.93
N LEU A 47 -11.17 -1.62 11.26
CA LEU A 47 -11.05 -3.06 11.36
C LEU A 47 -10.69 -3.49 12.80
N THR A 48 -11.28 -4.58 13.27
CA THR A 48 -11.01 -5.07 14.63
C THR A 48 -10.59 -6.53 14.69
N LYS A 49 -11.13 -7.39 13.84
CA LYS A 49 -10.86 -8.84 13.85
C LYS A 49 -9.50 -9.15 13.23
N THR A 50 -9.26 -8.66 11.99
CA THR A 50 -8.03 -8.89 11.24
C THR A 50 -6.79 -8.33 11.95
N PRO A 51 -6.76 -7.07 12.43
CA PRO A 51 -5.63 -6.55 13.19
C PRO A 51 -5.33 -7.36 14.46
N LYS A 52 -6.36 -7.76 15.22
CA LYS A 52 -6.18 -8.60 16.40
C LYS A 52 -5.58 -9.96 16.07
N ALA A 53 -5.99 -10.59 14.96
CA ALA A 53 -5.43 -11.87 14.50
C ALA A 53 -3.96 -11.73 14.13
N ILE A 54 -3.59 -10.64 13.43
CA ILE A 54 -2.20 -10.32 13.05
C ILE A 54 -1.33 -10.17 14.31
N VAL A 55 -1.75 -9.32 15.26
CA VAL A 55 -0.99 -9.08 16.50
C VAL A 55 -0.81 -10.36 17.33
N ARG A 56 -1.80 -11.25 17.32
CA ARG A 56 -1.74 -12.56 18.02
C ARG A 56 -0.90 -13.61 17.28
N GLY A 57 -0.29 -13.28 16.15
CA GLY A 57 0.49 -14.23 15.35
C GLY A 57 -0.34 -15.35 14.73
N GLN A 58 -1.65 -15.13 14.57
CA GLN A 58 -2.55 -16.12 13.95
C GLN A 58 -2.31 -16.16 12.44
N GLU A 59 -2.79 -17.22 11.81
CA GLU A 59 -2.83 -17.28 10.36
C GLU A 59 -3.92 -16.37 9.82
N VAL A 60 -3.55 -15.47 8.89
CA VAL A 60 -4.45 -14.48 8.30
C VAL A 60 -4.38 -14.56 6.79
N VAL A 61 -5.53 -14.75 6.15
CA VAL A 61 -5.67 -14.70 4.70
C VAL A 61 -6.35 -13.38 4.33
N ILE A 62 -5.70 -12.62 3.46
CA ILE A 62 -6.23 -11.37 2.90
C ILE A 62 -6.39 -11.55 1.40
N VAL A 63 -7.60 -11.35 0.88
CA VAL A 63 -7.84 -11.35 -0.57
C VAL A 63 -7.91 -9.92 -1.06
N VAL A 64 -7.28 -9.66 -2.19
CA VAL A 64 -7.30 -8.34 -2.85
C VAL A 64 -8.01 -8.47 -4.20
N LEU A 65 -9.07 -7.70 -4.38
CA LEU A 65 -9.78 -7.52 -5.64
C LEU A 65 -9.42 -6.17 -6.25
N GLY A 66 -9.40 -6.08 -7.57
CA GLY A 66 -9.11 -4.81 -8.23
C GLY A 66 -8.76 -4.95 -9.71
N GLY A 67 -8.30 -3.86 -10.29
CA GLY A 67 -7.98 -3.75 -11.70
C GLY A 67 -6.49 -3.91 -12.03
N ALA A 68 -6.09 -3.35 -13.18
CA ALA A 68 -4.73 -3.45 -13.70
C ALA A 68 -3.65 -2.89 -12.76
N SER A 69 -3.96 -1.84 -11.99
CA SER A 69 -3.04 -1.26 -11.02
C SER A 69 -2.80 -2.18 -9.81
N THR A 70 -3.81 -2.93 -9.40
CA THR A 70 -3.72 -3.94 -8.34
C THR A 70 -2.99 -5.19 -8.81
N LEU A 71 -3.13 -5.56 -10.10
CA LEU A 71 -2.26 -6.56 -10.73
C LEU A 71 -0.78 -6.15 -10.74
N GLY A 72 -0.49 -4.85 -10.65
CA GLY A 72 0.87 -4.34 -10.77
C GLY A 72 1.32 -4.16 -12.23
N SER A 73 0.39 -3.97 -13.18
CA SER A 73 0.67 -3.89 -14.62
C SER A 73 1.70 -2.81 -15.01
N ALA A 74 1.85 -1.75 -14.22
CA ALA A 74 2.86 -0.71 -14.43
C ALA A 74 4.22 -1.06 -13.80
N ALA A 75 4.31 -2.08 -12.95
CA ALA A 75 5.55 -2.55 -12.35
C ALA A 75 6.24 -3.57 -13.26
N SER A 76 7.57 -3.68 -13.11
CA SER A 76 8.36 -4.61 -13.93
C SER A 76 8.26 -6.07 -13.47
N LYS A 77 7.79 -6.30 -12.23
CA LYS A 77 7.71 -7.62 -11.60
C LYS A 77 6.50 -7.72 -10.65
N PRO A 78 5.90 -8.92 -10.47
CA PRO A 78 4.74 -9.11 -9.59
C PRO A 78 4.99 -8.73 -8.12
N ASP A 79 6.19 -8.95 -7.60
CA ASP A 79 6.60 -8.62 -6.24
C ASP A 79 6.69 -7.10 -5.98
N LEU A 80 6.67 -6.29 -7.04
CA LEU A 80 6.59 -4.84 -6.98
C LEU A 80 5.14 -4.31 -6.98
N ALA A 81 4.14 -5.16 -7.21
CA ALA A 81 2.74 -4.77 -7.10
C ALA A 81 2.38 -4.41 -5.66
N TRP A 82 1.44 -3.46 -5.46
CA TRP A 82 1.11 -2.98 -4.12
C TRP A 82 0.59 -4.06 -3.16
N PRO A 83 -0.14 -5.12 -3.59
CA PRO A 83 -0.54 -6.19 -2.67
C PRO A 83 0.65 -6.99 -2.13
N ALA A 84 1.68 -7.22 -2.95
CA ALA A 84 2.92 -7.86 -2.50
C ALA A 84 3.69 -6.96 -1.53
N ARG A 85 3.72 -5.63 -1.80
CA ARG A 85 4.32 -4.64 -0.90
C ARG A 85 3.56 -4.49 0.41
N PHE A 86 2.25 -4.64 0.39
CA PHE A 86 1.41 -4.70 1.58
C PHE A 86 1.75 -5.93 2.44
N ALA A 87 1.83 -7.10 1.83
CA ALA A 87 2.25 -8.32 2.52
C ALA A 87 3.64 -8.17 3.15
N ALA A 88 4.60 -7.59 2.41
CA ALA A 88 5.95 -7.36 2.91
C ALA A 88 5.96 -6.39 4.11
N ALA A 89 5.20 -5.29 4.05
CA ALA A 89 5.09 -4.33 5.15
C ALA A 89 4.47 -4.96 6.41
N LEU A 90 3.44 -5.81 6.26
CA LEU A 90 2.89 -6.54 7.40
C LEU A 90 3.89 -7.53 7.99
N ALA A 91 4.65 -8.27 7.17
CA ALA A 91 5.66 -9.21 7.64
C ALA A 91 6.83 -8.51 8.34
N GLU A 92 7.23 -7.33 7.87
CA GLU A 92 8.28 -6.50 8.48
C GLU A 92 7.86 -5.98 9.87
N ASN A 93 6.63 -5.47 9.98
CA ASN A 93 6.11 -4.88 11.22
C ASN A 93 5.63 -5.94 12.23
N PHE A 94 5.20 -7.12 11.75
CA PHE A 94 4.65 -8.21 12.57
C PHE A 94 5.31 -9.55 12.21
N PRO A 95 6.58 -9.78 12.56
CA PRO A 95 7.34 -10.98 12.14
C PRO A 95 6.75 -12.30 12.63
N SER A 96 5.97 -12.26 13.72
CA SER A 96 5.28 -13.44 14.26
C SER A 96 3.98 -13.78 13.52
N ALA A 97 3.44 -12.84 12.73
CA ALA A 97 2.19 -13.04 12.00
C ALA A 97 2.40 -13.88 10.73
N ARG A 98 1.47 -14.79 10.48
CA ARG A 98 1.44 -15.59 9.25
C ARG A 98 0.39 -15.02 8.30
N VAL A 99 0.76 -13.94 7.61
CA VAL A 99 -0.15 -13.25 6.69
C VAL A 99 0.08 -13.73 5.26
N LYS A 100 -1.00 -14.22 4.64
CA LYS A 100 -1.05 -14.57 3.21
C LYS A 100 -1.91 -13.56 2.48
N VAL A 101 -1.34 -12.81 1.54
CA VAL A 101 -2.08 -11.90 0.65
C VAL A 101 -2.27 -12.59 -0.69
N VAL A 102 -3.53 -12.78 -1.09
CA VAL A 102 -3.93 -13.41 -2.37
C VAL A 102 -4.45 -12.31 -3.29
N ASN A 103 -3.73 -12.05 -4.36
CA ASN A 103 -4.13 -11.05 -5.36
C ASN A 103 -5.00 -11.69 -6.43
N LEU A 104 -6.31 -11.42 -6.41
CA LEU A 104 -7.31 -11.88 -7.40
C LEU A 104 -7.74 -10.76 -8.35
N ALA A 105 -6.92 -9.71 -8.50
CA ALA A 105 -7.20 -8.62 -9.42
C ALA A 105 -7.27 -9.10 -10.87
N VAL A 106 -8.14 -8.47 -11.66
CA VAL A 106 -8.31 -8.73 -13.09
C VAL A 106 -8.27 -7.42 -13.85
N ALA A 107 -7.52 -7.35 -14.94
CA ALA A 107 -7.47 -6.15 -15.76
C ALA A 107 -8.88 -5.74 -16.23
N ARG A 108 -9.17 -4.43 -16.15
CA ARG A 108 -10.48 -3.86 -16.49
C ARG A 108 -11.64 -4.38 -15.61
N GLN A 109 -11.35 -4.85 -14.40
CA GLN A 109 -12.35 -5.33 -13.44
C GLN A 109 -13.34 -4.21 -13.10
N THR A 110 -14.62 -4.53 -13.17
CA THR A 110 -15.73 -3.71 -12.64
C THR A 110 -16.15 -4.22 -11.27
N ALA A 111 -16.89 -3.38 -10.52
CA ALA A 111 -17.52 -3.80 -9.26
C ALA A 111 -18.42 -5.03 -9.47
N LYS A 112 -19.27 -5.00 -10.51
CA LYS A 112 -20.14 -6.10 -10.88
C LYS A 112 -19.37 -7.39 -11.20
N GLY A 113 -18.35 -7.30 -12.05
CA GLY A 113 -17.52 -8.46 -12.37
C GLY A 113 -16.72 -8.98 -11.17
N ALA A 114 -16.39 -8.14 -10.18
CA ALA A 114 -15.80 -8.59 -8.92
C ALA A 114 -16.85 -9.28 -8.04
N ALA A 115 -18.05 -8.68 -7.89
CA ALA A 115 -19.15 -9.24 -7.11
C ALA A 115 -19.54 -10.64 -7.59
N GLU A 116 -19.66 -10.86 -8.91
CA GLU A 116 -19.98 -12.17 -9.50
C GLU A 116 -18.96 -13.28 -9.19
N ARG A 117 -17.77 -12.89 -8.70
CA ARG A 117 -16.69 -13.83 -8.35
C ARG A 117 -16.62 -14.13 -6.85
N LEU A 118 -17.35 -13.39 -6.00
CA LEU A 118 -17.24 -13.53 -4.54
C LEU A 118 -17.51 -14.95 -4.06
N GLU A 119 -18.64 -15.54 -4.45
CA GLU A 119 -19.04 -16.88 -4.02
C GLU A 119 -18.10 -17.99 -4.53
N ARG A 120 -17.60 -17.86 -5.75
CA ARG A 120 -16.82 -18.94 -6.39
C ARG A 120 -15.33 -18.88 -6.12
N GLU A 121 -14.78 -17.69 -5.97
CA GLU A 121 -13.33 -17.49 -5.94
C GLU A 121 -12.81 -16.87 -4.65
N VAL A 122 -13.63 -16.07 -3.95
CA VAL A 122 -13.20 -15.33 -2.76
C VAL A 122 -13.60 -16.04 -1.47
N ILE A 123 -14.90 -16.27 -1.28
CA ILE A 123 -15.46 -16.87 -0.04
C ILE A 123 -14.87 -18.25 0.25
N PRO A 124 -14.63 -19.14 -0.74
CA PRO A 124 -14.01 -20.46 -0.50
C PRO A 124 -12.59 -20.40 0.07
N LEU A 125 -11.87 -19.29 -0.11
CA LEU A 125 -10.55 -19.06 0.49
C LEU A 125 -10.63 -18.75 1.99
N LYS A 126 -11.83 -18.52 2.53
CA LYS A 126 -12.12 -18.15 3.92
C LYS A 126 -11.22 -17.01 4.40
N PRO A 127 -11.14 -15.88 3.67
CA PRO A 127 -10.28 -14.79 4.06
C PRO A 127 -10.77 -14.12 5.34
N ASN A 128 -9.82 -13.58 6.12
CA ASN A 128 -10.14 -12.70 7.24
C ASN A 128 -10.55 -11.31 6.75
N LEU A 129 -9.97 -10.89 5.63
CA LEU A 129 -10.16 -9.56 5.05
C LEU A 129 -10.22 -9.63 3.52
N VAL A 130 -11.15 -8.88 2.95
CA VAL A 130 -11.14 -8.52 1.53
C VAL A 130 -10.82 -7.04 1.37
N VAL A 131 -9.79 -6.71 0.60
CA VAL A 131 -9.55 -5.34 0.11
C VAL A 131 -10.10 -5.25 -1.30
N TRP A 132 -11.15 -4.45 -1.48
CA TRP A 132 -11.86 -4.31 -2.75
C TRP A 132 -11.58 -2.97 -3.41
N GLU A 133 -10.63 -2.94 -4.37
CA GLU A 133 -10.34 -1.77 -5.20
C GLU A 133 -11.30 -1.72 -6.37
N THR A 134 -12.00 -0.58 -6.55
CA THR A 134 -13.00 -0.41 -7.61
C THR A 134 -13.26 1.07 -7.93
N GLY A 135 -14.22 1.33 -8.83
CA GLY A 135 -14.67 2.66 -9.23
C GLY A 135 -13.99 3.19 -10.50
N THR A 136 -12.78 2.71 -10.84
CA THR A 136 -12.05 3.19 -12.03
C THR A 136 -12.79 2.83 -13.32
N MET A 137 -13.21 1.58 -13.47
CA MET A 137 -13.89 1.13 -14.70
C MET A 137 -15.31 1.63 -14.80
N GLU A 138 -15.98 1.84 -13.68
CA GLU A 138 -17.30 2.47 -13.62
C GLU A 138 -17.22 3.91 -14.13
N ALA A 139 -16.28 4.69 -13.64
CA ALA A 139 -16.07 6.07 -14.09
C ALA A 139 -15.71 6.14 -15.59
N VAL A 140 -14.83 5.24 -16.05
CA VAL A 140 -14.45 5.15 -17.48
C VAL A 140 -15.63 4.81 -18.38
N ARG A 141 -16.54 3.95 -17.91
CA ARG A 141 -17.70 3.48 -18.69
C ARG A 141 -18.95 4.36 -18.53
N GLY A 142 -18.94 5.27 -17.56
CA GLY A 142 -20.13 6.04 -17.20
C GLY A 142 -21.24 5.15 -16.64
N THR A 143 -20.86 4.12 -15.85
CA THR A 143 -21.83 3.23 -15.20
C THR A 143 -22.75 4.06 -14.30
N ASP A 144 -24.05 3.74 -14.32
CA ASP A 144 -25.01 4.40 -13.45
C ASP A 144 -24.60 4.33 -11.99
N ILE A 145 -24.69 5.47 -11.28
CA ILE A 145 -24.20 5.57 -9.90
C ILE A 145 -24.99 4.70 -8.93
N ASP A 146 -26.29 4.56 -9.13
CA ASP A 146 -27.14 3.76 -8.25
C ASP A 146 -26.91 2.27 -8.53
N GLU A 147 -26.70 1.84 -9.79
CA GLU A 147 -26.27 0.48 -10.11
C GLU A 147 -24.91 0.15 -9.46
N PHE A 148 -23.96 1.07 -9.52
CA PHE A 148 -22.64 0.91 -8.89
C PHE A 148 -22.75 0.76 -7.37
N ARG A 149 -23.51 1.63 -6.72
CA ARG A 149 -23.74 1.61 -5.26
C ARG A 149 -24.43 0.31 -4.83
N GLU A 150 -25.46 -0.09 -5.53
CA GLU A 150 -26.21 -1.32 -5.21
C GLU A 150 -25.34 -2.57 -5.37
N THR A 151 -24.55 -2.63 -6.44
CA THR A 151 -23.58 -3.73 -6.66
C THR A 151 -22.58 -3.85 -5.49
N LEU A 152 -22.02 -2.73 -5.05
CA LEU A 152 -21.08 -2.75 -3.92
C LEU A 152 -21.78 -3.10 -2.61
N ARG A 153 -22.97 -2.54 -2.36
CA ARG A 153 -23.77 -2.83 -1.17
C ARG A 153 -24.05 -4.32 -1.05
N ALA A 154 -24.52 -4.96 -2.14
CA ALA A 154 -24.80 -6.39 -2.16
C ALA A 154 -23.55 -7.22 -1.90
N GLY A 155 -22.44 -6.93 -2.58
CA GLY A 155 -21.19 -7.68 -2.38
C GLY A 155 -20.58 -7.49 -0.98
N ILE A 156 -20.72 -6.31 -0.37
CA ILE A 156 -20.32 -6.08 1.04
C ILE A 156 -21.17 -6.96 1.98
N GLU A 157 -22.48 -7.07 1.72
CA GLU A 157 -23.38 -7.89 2.53
C GLU A 157 -23.08 -9.38 2.39
N ASP A 158 -22.76 -9.86 1.18
CA ASP A 158 -22.31 -11.24 0.94
C ASP A 158 -21.06 -11.57 1.76
N LEU A 159 -20.05 -10.68 1.72
CA LEU A 159 -18.82 -10.83 2.51
C LEU A 159 -19.11 -10.80 4.02
N ARG A 160 -19.95 -9.88 4.47
CA ARG A 160 -20.38 -9.78 5.88
C ARG A 160 -21.08 -11.04 6.36
N THR A 161 -22.00 -11.58 5.55
CA THR A 161 -22.73 -12.83 5.84
C THR A 161 -21.77 -14.01 5.95
N ALA A 162 -20.70 -14.02 5.15
CA ALA A 162 -19.63 -15.00 5.24
C ALA A 162 -18.65 -14.75 6.43
N GLY A 163 -18.87 -13.69 7.24
CA GLY A 163 -18.05 -13.35 8.40
C GLY A 163 -16.72 -12.66 8.05
N ILE A 164 -16.56 -12.18 6.82
CA ILE A 164 -15.34 -11.60 6.27
C ILE A 164 -15.35 -10.08 6.47
N GLU A 165 -14.27 -9.51 7.02
CA GLU A 165 -14.09 -8.06 7.06
C GLU A 165 -13.79 -7.51 5.66
N THR A 166 -14.25 -6.30 5.38
CA THR A 166 -14.05 -5.65 4.06
C THR A 166 -13.43 -4.27 4.24
N VAL A 167 -12.46 -3.93 3.39
CA VAL A 167 -11.98 -2.56 3.15
C VAL A 167 -12.31 -2.20 1.70
N LEU A 168 -13.06 -1.14 1.50
CA LEU A 168 -13.15 -0.53 0.19
C LEU A 168 -11.89 0.29 -0.10
N MET A 169 -11.40 0.20 -1.33
CA MET A 169 -10.29 1.03 -1.82
C MET A 169 -10.77 1.78 -3.07
N ASN A 170 -10.76 3.11 -3.01
CA ASN A 170 -11.17 3.89 -4.16
C ASN A 170 -10.11 3.91 -5.28
N MET A 171 -10.47 4.50 -6.43
CA MET A 171 -9.69 4.48 -7.66
C MET A 171 -8.33 5.17 -7.51
N GLN A 172 -7.44 4.92 -8.46
CA GLN A 172 -6.18 5.64 -8.57
C GLN A 172 -6.37 7.07 -9.05
N PHE A 173 -5.43 7.94 -8.71
CA PHE A 173 -5.32 9.29 -9.24
C PHE A 173 -4.33 9.34 -10.42
N SER A 174 -4.68 10.12 -11.45
CA SER A 174 -3.78 10.59 -12.48
C SER A 174 -4.33 11.90 -13.04
N ARG A 175 -3.51 12.92 -13.18
CA ARG A 175 -3.94 14.23 -13.73
C ARG A 175 -4.52 14.07 -15.14
N ASP A 176 -3.92 13.22 -15.96
CA ASP A 176 -4.37 13.01 -17.34
C ASP A 176 -5.74 12.30 -17.36
N SER A 177 -5.96 11.36 -16.44
CA SER A 177 -7.26 10.69 -16.30
C SER A 177 -8.33 11.63 -15.77
N GLU A 178 -8.02 12.47 -14.78
CA GLU A 178 -8.98 13.47 -14.23
C GLU A 178 -9.42 14.51 -15.26
N ALA A 179 -8.58 14.83 -16.23
CA ALA A 179 -8.94 15.77 -17.29
C ALA A 179 -10.04 15.27 -18.23
N VAL A 180 -10.26 13.93 -18.29
CA VAL A 180 -11.17 13.31 -19.27
C VAL A 180 -12.20 12.37 -18.63
N ILE A 181 -12.06 12.01 -17.36
CA ILE A 181 -12.93 11.08 -16.63
C ILE A 181 -13.48 11.77 -15.39
N HIS A 182 -14.81 11.72 -15.23
CA HIS A 182 -15.49 12.28 -14.07
C HIS A 182 -15.45 11.28 -12.91
N PHE A 183 -14.42 11.36 -12.06
CA PHE A 183 -14.26 10.48 -10.90
C PHE A 183 -15.10 10.90 -9.69
N GLU A 184 -15.39 12.19 -9.53
CA GLU A 184 -16.04 12.75 -8.34
C GLU A 184 -17.35 12.06 -7.93
N PRO A 185 -18.30 11.75 -8.85
CA PRO A 185 -19.53 11.05 -8.46
C PRO A 185 -19.27 9.66 -7.86
N TYR A 186 -18.29 8.94 -8.41
CA TYR A 186 -17.92 7.59 -7.93
C TYR A 186 -17.14 7.65 -6.62
N LEU A 187 -16.27 8.65 -6.43
CA LEU A 187 -15.57 8.91 -5.15
C LEU A 187 -16.58 9.23 -4.04
N ALA A 188 -17.58 10.09 -4.34
CA ALA A 188 -18.64 10.45 -3.41
C ALA A 188 -19.51 9.23 -3.07
N ALA A 189 -19.92 8.47 -4.09
CA ALA A 189 -20.72 7.25 -3.92
C ALA A 189 -20.02 6.22 -3.03
N MET A 190 -18.72 5.98 -3.24
CA MET A 190 -17.92 5.07 -2.39
C MET A 190 -17.79 5.58 -0.96
N SER A 191 -17.61 6.89 -0.75
CA SER A 191 -17.52 7.45 0.60
C SER A 191 -18.84 7.29 1.36
N GLN A 192 -19.97 7.66 0.73
CA GLN A 192 -21.29 7.51 1.33
C GLN A 192 -21.64 6.05 1.60
N LEU A 193 -21.30 5.17 0.66
CA LEU A 193 -21.57 3.74 0.83
C LEU A 193 -20.73 3.13 1.97
N ALA A 194 -19.47 3.50 2.08
CA ALA A 194 -18.61 3.05 3.17
C ALA A 194 -19.19 3.42 4.53
N ASP A 195 -19.67 4.68 4.66
CA ASP A 195 -20.28 5.18 5.89
C ASP A 195 -21.58 4.43 6.22
N VAL A 196 -22.51 4.25 5.26
CA VAL A 196 -23.80 3.58 5.51
C VAL A 196 -23.70 2.05 5.62
N SER A 197 -22.67 1.46 5.02
CA SER A 197 -22.43 0.01 5.10
C SER A 197 -21.51 -0.40 6.25
N ASP A 198 -21.02 0.57 7.02
CA ASP A 198 -20.15 0.34 8.16
C ASP A 198 -18.88 -0.45 7.76
N VAL A 199 -18.20 0.02 6.69
CA VAL A 199 -16.93 -0.55 6.20
C VAL A 199 -15.89 0.55 5.99
N PRO A 200 -14.61 0.31 6.34
CA PRO A 200 -13.56 1.31 6.14
C PRO A 200 -13.27 1.58 4.67
N LEU A 201 -12.97 2.84 4.35
CA LEU A 201 -12.57 3.28 3.02
C LEU A 201 -11.12 3.75 2.99
N PHE A 202 -10.26 3.01 2.29
CA PHE A 202 -8.91 3.44 1.98
C PHE A 202 -8.92 4.47 0.83
N ARG A 203 -8.57 5.72 1.15
CA ARG A 203 -8.68 6.89 0.25
C ARG A 203 -7.47 7.01 -0.69
N ARG A 204 -7.24 5.96 -1.50
CA ARG A 204 -6.09 5.88 -2.41
C ARG A 204 -5.98 7.07 -3.35
N HIS A 205 -7.09 7.50 -3.94
CA HIS A 205 -7.13 8.63 -4.87
C HIS A 205 -6.55 9.91 -4.23
N GLY A 206 -6.99 10.24 -3.02
CA GLY A 206 -6.51 11.41 -2.29
C GLY A 206 -5.04 11.32 -1.90
N MET A 207 -4.57 10.14 -1.46
CA MET A 207 -3.16 9.90 -1.16
C MET A 207 -2.28 10.10 -2.41
N MET A 208 -2.66 9.51 -3.54
CA MET A 208 -1.91 9.63 -4.79
C MET A 208 -1.89 11.07 -5.30
N ARG A 209 -3.03 11.80 -5.20
CA ARG A 209 -3.10 13.22 -5.54
C ARG A 209 -2.13 14.02 -4.66
N HIS A 210 -2.12 13.79 -3.35
CA HIS A 210 -1.21 14.47 -2.42
C HIS A 210 0.26 14.25 -2.81
N TRP A 211 0.67 13.01 -3.11
CA TRP A 211 2.03 12.70 -3.54
C TRP A 211 2.40 13.37 -4.87
N ALA A 212 1.46 13.47 -5.81
CA ALA A 212 1.69 14.13 -7.09
C ALA A 212 1.76 15.66 -6.95
N GLU A 213 0.91 16.26 -6.11
CA GLU A 213 0.85 17.72 -5.88
C GLU A 213 2.03 18.22 -5.05
N SER A 214 2.50 17.42 -4.08
CA SER A 214 3.71 17.72 -3.31
C SER A 214 5.02 17.55 -4.08
N GLY A 215 4.96 17.04 -5.32
CA GLY A 215 6.14 16.76 -6.15
C GLY A 215 6.92 15.51 -5.72
N PHE A 216 6.39 14.75 -4.75
CA PHE A 216 7.05 13.50 -4.28
C PHE A 216 7.06 12.41 -5.36
N LEU A 217 6.00 12.32 -6.19
CA LEU A 217 5.91 11.40 -7.33
C LEU A 217 5.51 12.18 -8.59
N ASP A 218 6.36 12.16 -9.61
CA ASP A 218 5.97 12.62 -10.95
C ASP A 218 5.25 11.50 -11.70
N LEU A 219 3.93 11.56 -11.70
CA LEU A 219 3.09 10.58 -12.40
C LEU A 219 2.94 10.83 -13.91
N ARG A 220 3.58 11.89 -14.45
CA ARG A 220 3.54 12.27 -15.88
C ARG A 220 4.76 11.82 -16.66
N VAL A 221 5.63 11.04 -16.07
CA VAL A 221 6.84 10.55 -16.70
C VAL A 221 6.50 9.74 -17.95
N THR A 222 7.11 10.09 -19.08
CA THR A 222 6.91 9.45 -20.38
C THR A 222 7.94 8.35 -20.67
N ASP A 223 9.17 8.50 -20.17
CA ASP A 223 10.20 7.47 -20.29
C ASP A 223 9.76 6.16 -19.63
N THR A 224 9.87 5.06 -20.35
CA THR A 224 9.34 3.76 -19.93
C THR A 224 10.02 3.21 -18.68
N ASP A 225 11.34 3.34 -18.56
CA ASP A 225 12.07 2.78 -17.43
C ASP A 225 11.89 3.64 -16.19
N LEU A 226 11.85 4.96 -16.37
CA LEU A 226 11.56 5.87 -15.28
C LEU A 226 10.11 5.67 -14.79
N ARG A 227 9.16 5.46 -15.70
CA ARG A 227 7.76 5.15 -15.37
C ARG A 227 7.64 3.88 -14.53
N ARG A 228 8.38 2.82 -14.89
CA ARG A 228 8.42 1.58 -14.08
C ARG A 228 8.98 1.82 -12.68
N ARG A 229 10.04 2.64 -12.55
CA ARG A 229 10.61 3.00 -11.23
C ARG A 229 9.63 3.82 -10.40
N VAL A 230 8.95 4.81 -11.00
CA VAL A 230 7.93 5.60 -10.33
C VAL A 230 6.75 4.72 -9.88
N ALA A 231 6.30 3.80 -10.74
CA ALA A 231 5.24 2.84 -10.38
C ALA A 231 5.65 1.93 -9.22
N ALA A 232 6.87 1.40 -9.22
CA ALA A 232 7.38 0.58 -8.13
C ALA A 232 7.46 1.37 -6.80
N LYS A 233 7.90 2.63 -6.84
CA LYS A 233 7.90 3.53 -5.66
C LYS A 233 6.48 3.79 -5.17
N LEU A 234 5.55 4.14 -6.06
CA LEU A 234 4.14 4.36 -5.76
C LEU A 234 3.51 3.13 -5.10
N TYR A 235 3.70 1.95 -5.69
CA TYR A 235 3.15 0.71 -5.15
C TYR A 235 3.76 0.35 -3.79
N GLY A 236 5.03 0.66 -3.55
CA GLY A 236 5.65 0.56 -2.24
C GLY A 236 4.96 1.46 -1.20
N CYS A 237 4.68 2.72 -1.57
CA CYS A 237 3.96 3.65 -0.69
C CYS A 237 2.53 3.20 -0.41
N ILE A 238 1.78 2.74 -1.43
CA ILE A 238 0.43 2.22 -1.26
C ILE A 238 0.42 0.98 -0.35
N GLY A 239 1.36 0.05 -0.54
CA GLY A 239 1.44 -1.16 0.27
C GLY A 239 1.70 -0.85 1.75
N ARG A 240 2.63 0.03 2.06
CA ARG A 240 2.89 0.51 3.44
C ARG A 240 1.67 1.23 4.03
N ALA A 241 1.12 2.19 3.28
CA ALA A 241 -0.07 2.92 3.73
C ALA A 241 -1.27 2.00 3.99
N MET A 242 -1.45 0.92 3.20
CA MET A 242 -2.48 -0.08 3.44
C MET A 242 -2.18 -0.90 4.71
N ALA A 243 -0.93 -1.24 4.98
CA ALA A 243 -0.56 -1.93 6.22
C ALA A 243 -0.86 -1.06 7.44
N ASP A 244 -0.48 0.21 7.42
CA ASP A 244 -0.79 1.16 8.47
C ASP A 244 -2.31 1.33 8.66
N PHE A 245 -3.05 1.45 7.55
CA PHE A 245 -4.51 1.61 7.58
C PHE A 245 -5.20 0.42 8.20
N VAL A 246 -4.83 -0.80 7.82
CA VAL A 246 -5.40 -2.04 8.38
C VAL A 246 -5.14 -2.14 9.88
N MET A 247 -3.98 -1.71 10.35
CA MET A 247 -3.58 -1.85 11.75
C MET A 247 -4.06 -0.73 12.67
N ARG A 248 -4.67 0.36 12.15
CA ARG A 248 -5.10 1.52 12.94
C ARG A 248 -6.20 1.23 13.97
N GLY A 249 -6.99 0.18 13.76
CA GLY A 249 -7.98 -0.28 14.73
C GLY A 249 -7.40 -0.84 16.05
N MET A 250 -6.05 -0.83 16.20
CA MET A 250 -5.35 -1.34 17.40
C MET A 250 -4.75 -0.19 18.21
N PRO A 251 -5.35 0.22 19.32
CA PRO A 251 -4.90 1.39 20.11
C PRO A 251 -3.46 1.30 20.62
N ALA A 252 -2.95 0.09 20.86
CA ALA A 252 -1.64 -0.13 21.46
C ALA A 252 -0.45 0.09 20.50
N LEU A 253 -0.67 0.14 19.17
CA LEU A 253 0.40 0.28 18.19
C LEU A 253 0.72 1.74 17.84
N ASN A 254 -0.16 2.68 18.20
CA ASN A 254 -0.02 4.10 17.92
C ASN A 254 0.53 4.91 19.11
N ALA A 255 0.78 4.28 20.26
CA ALA A 255 1.41 4.96 21.39
C ALA A 255 2.94 5.04 21.13
N PRO A 256 3.55 6.26 21.05
CA PRO A 256 4.99 6.35 21.11
C PRO A 256 5.44 5.70 22.42
N ALA A 257 6.45 4.83 22.33
CA ALA A 257 7.05 4.21 23.52
C ALA A 257 7.45 5.32 24.50
N VAL A 258 6.64 5.51 25.53
CA VAL A 258 7.00 6.37 26.67
C VAL A 258 8.20 5.68 27.33
N LYS A 259 9.40 6.21 27.09
CA LYS A 259 10.56 5.85 27.91
C LYS A 259 10.21 6.28 29.32
N GLU A 260 9.84 5.33 30.16
CA GLU A 260 9.85 5.55 31.60
C GLU A 260 11.27 5.96 32.00
N GLY A 261 11.45 7.27 32.20
CA GLY A 261 12.64 7.83 32.79
C GLY A 261 12.76 7.27 34.20
N SER A 262 13.75 6.40 34.39
CA SER A 262 14.19 5.98 35.71
C SER A 262 14.56 7.22 36.51
N ALA A 263 13.67 7.63 37.39
CA ALA A 263 14.02 8.51 38.51
C ALA A 263 14.72 7.66 39.57
N ARG A 264 16.02 7.86 39.71
CA ARG A 264 16.79 7.68 40.94
C ARG A 264 17.96 8.65 40.94
#